data_9a01314b64efb99f7cda79c8d1926213
#
_entry.id   9a01314b64efb99f7cda79c8d1926213
#
_cell.length_a   1.000
_cell.length_b   1.000
_cell.length_c   1.000
_cell.angle_alpha   90.00
_cell.angle_beta   90.00
_cell.angle_gamma   90.00
#
_symmetry.space_group_name_H-M   'P 1'
#
loop_
_entity.id
_entity.type
_entity.pdbx_description
1 polymer ?
#
loop_
_entity_poly.entity_id
_entity_poly.type
_entity_poly.pdbx_seq_one_letter_code
_entity_poly.pdbx_strand_id
1 'polypeptide(L)'
;KEIMNLIGKGEENAVVVCSLGDASCTEGEVSEAMQMAVLKQLPILYFVQDNGWDISANAIETRAQNIAEFAAGFKGMGIESIDGSDFLLSYQSLQKIIHIIRTERRPFVLHAKVPLLNHHTSGVRKEWYRDDLDKAALDDPFPKLKEACILADISLDTLEKVEKESREDFLSA
;
A
#
# COMPACT_ATOMS: atom_id res chain seq x y z
N LYS A 1 2.73 17.87 7.89
CA LYS A 1 3.14 18.95 6.98
C LYS A 1 2.91 20.33 7.60
N GLU A 2 1.73 20.66 8.09
CA GLU A 2 1.42 21.98 8.66
C GLU A 2 2.35 22.35 9.82
N ILE A 3 2.60 21.44 10.75
CA ILE A 3 3.54 21.65 11.85
C ILE A 3 4.94 21.95 11.30
N MET A 4 5.41 21.19 10.30
CA MET A 4 6.72 21.42 9.69
C MET A 4 6.79 22.79 9.00
N ASN A 5 5.70 23.23 8.36
CA ASN A 5 5.62 24.57 7.77
C ASN A 5 5.66 25.67 8.83
N LEU A 6 4.94 25.48 9.96
CA LEU A 6 4.92 26.43 11.07
C LEU A 6 6.30 26.64 11.70
N ILE A 7 7.14 25.61 11.73
CA ILE A 7 8.52 25.69 12.27
C ILE A 7 9.56 25.99 11.19
N GLY A 8 9.15 26.37 9.98
CA GLY A 8 10.05 26.75 8.87
C GLY A 8 10.85 25.59 8.27
N LYS A 9 10.46 24.33 8.52
CA LYS A 9 11.10 23.11 8.02
C LYS A 9 10.24 22.35 7.00
N GLY A 10 9.13 22.91 6.58
CA GLY A 10 8.22 22.31 5.63
C GLY A 10 8.66 22.55 4.19
N GLU A 11 8.49 21.53 3.36
CA GLU A 11 8.62 21.66 1.90
C GLU A 11 7.24 21.87 1.29
N GLU A 12 7.12 22.84 0.38
CA GLU A 12 5.84 23.22 -0.23
C GLU A 12 5.15 22.04 -0.91
N ASN A 13 5.92 21.21 -1.59
CA ASN A 13 5.43 20.06 -2.36
C ASN A 13 5.45 18.73 -1.59
N ALA A 14 5.64 18.75 -0.27
CA ALA A 14 5.64 17.56 0.54
C ALA A 14 4.25 16.88 0.55
N VAL A 15 4.26 15.55 0.44
CA VAL A 15 3.10 14.67 0.56
C VAL A 15 3.21 13.87 1.85
N VAL A 16 2.10 13.64 2.51
CA VAL A 16 2.02 12.70 3.65
C VAL A 16 1.53 11.37 3.12
N VAL A 17 2.20 10.29 3.49
CA VAL A 17 1.73 8.92 3.23
C VAL A 17 1.29 8.30 4.54
N CYS A 18 0.02 7.86 4.58
CA CYS A 18 -0.55 7.09 5.68
C CYS A 18 -0.74 5.66 5.20
N SER A 19 0.10 4.75 5.69
CA SER A 19 0.02 3.32 5.37
C SER A 19 -0.97 2.65 6.32
N LEU A 20 -1.91 1.88 5.77
CA LEU A 20 -3.00 1.22 6.48
C LEU A 20 -3.14 -0.23 6.01
N GLY A 21 -3.52 -1.13 6.92
CA GLY A 21 -4.10 -2.41 6.55
C GLY A 21 -5.59 -2.26 6.25
N ASP A 22 -6.14 -3.22 5.54
CA ASP A 22 -7.55 -3.23 5.13
C ASP A 22 -8.52 -3.29 6.32
N ALA A 23 -8.23 -4.07 7.35
CA ALA A 23 -9.03 -4.12 8.57
C ALA A 23 -8.95 -2.80 9.37
N SER A 24 -7.77 -2.14 9.40
CA SER A 24 -7.62 -0.84 10.04
C SER A 24 -8.52 0.23 9.43
N CYS A 25 -8.92 0.08 8.18
CA CYS A 25 -9.81 1.02 7.49
C CYS A 25 -11.25 0.99 8.01
N THR A 26 -11.63 0.02 8.85
CA THR A 26 -12.96 -0.06 9.47
C THR A 26 -13.06 0.78 10.76
N GLU A 27 -11.94 1.30 11.26
CA GLU A 27 -11.92 2.16 12.44
C GLU A 27 -12.56 3.52 12.16
N GLY A 28 -13.31 4.05 13.15
CA GLY A 28 -14.05 5.31 13.00
C GLY A 28 -13.16 6.50 12.68
N GLU A 29 -11.96 6.55 13.26
CA GLU A 29 -10.97 7.60 13.07
C GLU A 29 -10.52 7.74 11.61
N VAL A 30 -10.52 6.66 10.84
CA VAL A 30 -10.19 6.70 9.40
C VAL A 30 -11.24 7.47 8.62
N SER A 31 -12.53 7.26 8.93
CA SER A 31 -13.64 8.02 8.35
C SER A 31 -13.52 9.52 8.65
N GLU A 32 -13.25 9.88 9.91
CA GLU A 32 -13.10 11.27 10.34
C GLU A 32 -11.87 11.93 9.69
N ALA A 33 -10.76 11.19 9.60
CA ALA A 33 -9.54 11.66 8.93
C ALA A 33 -9.76 11.91 7.44
N MET A 34 -10.49 11.02 6.73
CA MET A 34 -10.84 11.19 5.32
C MET A 34 -11.75 12.40 5.10
N GLN A 35 -12.75 12.59 5.96
CA GLN A 35 -13.63 13.76 5.92
C GLN A 35 -12.84 15.06 6.08
N MET A 36 -11.92 15.12 7.04
CA MET A 36 -11.06 16.29 7.26
C MET A 36 -10.10 16.50 6.07
N ALA A 37 -9.54 15.40 5.52
CA ALA A 37 -8.61 15.48 4.40
C ALA A 37 -9.25 16.11 3.15
N VAL A 38 -10.47 15.72 2.79
CA VAL A 38 -11.17 16.32 1.65
C VAL A 38 -11.62 17.75 1.95
N LEU A 39 -12.11 18.03 3.16
CA LEU A 39 -12.53 19.38 3.57
C LEU A 39 -11.38 20.39 3.49
N LYS A 40 -10.18 19.98 3.91
CA LYS A 40 -8.98 20.82 3.97
C LYS A 40 -8.08 20.70 2.75
N GLN A 41 -8.45 19.88 1.78
CA GLN A 41 -7.63 19.59 0.59
C GLN A 41 -6.17 19.22 0.98
N LEU A 42 -6.05 18.29 1.93
CA LEU A 42 -4.75 17.88 2.44
C LEU A 42 -3.99 17.01 1.40
N PRO A 43 -2.69 17.25 1.19
CA PRO A 43 -1.87 16.45 0.30
C PRO A 43 -1.48 15.12 0.96
N ILE A 44 -2.44 14.24 1.12
CA ILE A 44 -2.27 12.95 1.79
C ILE A 44 -2.61 11.79 0.86
N LEU A 45 -1.77 10.76 0.87
CA LEU A 45 -2.02 9.47 0.30
C LEU A 45 -2.37 8.49 1.44
N TYR A 46 -3.58 7.96 1.43
CA TYR A 46 -3.95 6.77 2.19
C TYR A 46 -3.57 5.55 1.36
N PHE A 47 -2.46 4.92 1.71
CA PHE A 47 -1.98 3.72 1.04
C PHE A 47 -2.46 2.49 1.79
N VAL A 48 -3.47 1.82 1.24
CA VAL A 48 -4.13 0.68 1.89
C VAL A 48 -3.66 -0.62 1.25
N GLN A 49 -3.00 -1.44 2.06
CA GLN A 49 -2.54 -2.77 1.69
C GLN A 49 -3.60 -3.78 2.10
N ASP A 50 -4.44 -4.16 1.12
CA ASP A 50 -5.55 -5.10 1.32
C ASP A 50 -5.06 -6.52 1.05
N ASN A 51 -4.83 -7.25 2.13
CA ASN A 51 -4.45 -8.67 2.06
C ASN A 51 -5.63 -9.62 2.33
N GLY A 52 -6.84 -9.08 2.57
CA GLY A 52 -8.05 -9.84 2.81
C GLY A 52 -8.16 -10.43 4.22
N TRP A 53 -7.23 -10.13 5.11
CA TRP A 53 -7.16 -10.70 6.45
C TRP A 53 -6.87 -9.65 7.51
N ASP A 54 -7.62 -9.68 8.60
CA ASP A 54 -7.19 -9.18 9.90
C ASP A 54 -6.32 -10.26 10.56
N ILE A 55 -6.08 -10.22 11.86
CA ILE A 55 -5.21 -11.19 12.56
C ILE A 55 -5.62 -12.64 12.24
N SER A 56 -6.93 -12.97 12.33
CA SER A 56 -7.46 -14.29 12.01
C SER A 56 -8.87 -14.25 11.44
N ALA A 57 -9.39 -13.06 11.17
CA ALA A 57 -10.72 -12.86 10.58
C ALA A 57 -10.59 -12.51 9.09
N ASN A 58 -11.41 -13.12 8.26
CA ASN A 58 -11.47 -12.87 6.83
C ASN A 58 -12.17 -11.53 6.55
N ALA A 59 -11.89 -10.94 5.41
CA ALA A 59 -12.50 -9.70 4.95
C ALA A 59 -14.04 -9.72 4.98
N ILE A 60 -14.68 -10.82 4.60
CA ILE A 60 -16.14 -10.96 4.61
C ILE A 60 -16.76 -10.97 6.02
N GLU A 61 -15.95 -11.22 7.04
CA GLU A 61 -16.37 -11.21 8.45
C GLU A 61 -16.21 -9.81 9.06
N THR A 62 -15.35 -8.98 8.50
CA THR A 62 -14.93 -7.70 9.10
C THR A 62 -15.49 -6.48 8.40
N ARG A 63 -15.86 -6.57 7.12
CA ARG A 63 -16.30 -5.41 6.34
C ARG A 63 -17.31 -5.74 5.25
N ALA A 64 -18.26 -4.83 5.05
CA ALA A 64 -19.27 -4.95 4.00
C ALA A 64 -18.75 -4.48 2.62
N GLN A 65 -17.69 -3.67 2.58
CA GLN A 65 -17.12 -3.07 1.38
C GLN A 65 -15.63 -2.82 1.57
N ASN A 66 -14.88 -2.76 0.48
CA ASN A 66 -13.46 -2.40 0.54
C ASN A 66 -13.28 -0.89 0.69
N ILE A 67 -12.05 -0.47 0.96
CA ILE A 67 -11.75 0.95 1.21
C ILE A 67 -11.97 1.85 -0.02
N ALA A 68 -11.80 1.34 -1.25
CA ALA A 68 -12.04 2.15 -2.44
C ALA A 68 -13.55 2.45 -2.60
N GLU A 69 -14.39 1.44 -2.35
CA GLU A 69 -15.86 1.61 -2.35
C GLU A 69 -16.30 2.57 -1.23
N PHE A 70 -15.74 2.43 -0.04
CA PHE A 70 -16.01 3.32 1.09
C PHE A 70 -15.60 4.76 0.80
N ALA A 71 -14.38 4.95 0.29
CA ALA A 71 -13.82 6.27 -0.01
C ALA A 71 -14.58 7.00 -1.13
N ALA A 72 -15.30 6.28 -1.99
CA ALA A 72 -16.12 6.88 -3.05
C ALA A 72 -17.24 7.80 -2.51
N GLY A 73 -17.63 7.63 -1.25
CA GLY A 73 -18.58 8.52 -0.57
C GLY A 73 -18.02 9.89 -0.22
N PHE A 74 -16.71 10.10 -0.22
CA PHE A 74 -16.06 11.37 0.11
C PHE A 74 -15.81 12.20 -1.15
N LYS A 75 -16.67 13.16 -1.42
CA LYS A 75 -16.58 14.02 -2.61
C LYS A 75 -15.24 14.78 -2.63
N GLY A 76 -14.43 14.55 -3.66
CA GLY A 76 -13.09 15.16 -3.80
C GLY A 76 -11.93 14.21 -3.46
N MET A 77 -12.20 13.03 -2.90
CA MET A 77 -11.20 12.00 -2.73
C MET A 77 -10.79 11.40 -4.09
N GLY A 78 -9.48 11.34 -4.37
CA GLY A 78 -8.97 10.55 -5.47
C GLY A 78 -8.93 9.07 -5.07
N ILE A 79 -9.21 8.16 -6.02
CA ILE A 79 -9.28 6.72 -5.71
C ILE A 79 -8.69 5.93 -6.88
N GLU A 80 -7.85 4.96 -6.55
CA GLU A 80 -7.36 3.96 -7.50
C GLU A 80 -7.24 2.61 -6.79
N SER A 81 -7.64 1.53 -7.47
CA SER A 81 -7.43 0.15 -7.00
C SER A 81 -6.50 -0.57 -7.95
N ILE A 82 -5.50 -1.25 -7.42
CA ILE A 82 -4.49 -1.96 -8.19
C ILE A 82 -4.25 -3.38 -7.68
N ASP A 83 -3.68 -4.21 -8.53
CA ASP A 83 -2.98 -5.42 -8.10
C ASP A 83 -1.61 -5.02 -7.53
N GLY A 84 -1.51 -5.03 -6.20
CA GLY A 84 -0.28 -4.66 -5.50
C GLY A 84 0.83 -5.73 -5.59
N SER A 85 0.54 -6.90 -6.16
CA SER A 85 1.56 -7.92 -6.49
C SER A 85 2.31 -7.61 -7.79
N ASP A 86 1.81 -6.69 -8.61
CA ASP A 86 2.50 -6.17 -9.79
C ASP A 86 3.35 -4.95 -9.40
N PHE A 87 4.67 -5.14 -9.38
CA PHE A 87 5.61 -4.09 -9.01
C PHE A 87 5.58 -2.90 -9.98
N LEU A 88 5.54 -3.15 -11.29
CA LEU A 88 5.59 -2.08 -12.30
C LEU A 88 4.31 -1.24 -12.25
N LEU A 89 3.16 -1.89 -12.14
CA LEU A 89 1.88 -1.22 -11.97
C LEU A 89 1.87 -0.38 -10.69
N SER A 90 2.32 -0.95 -9.57
CA SER A 90 2.41 -0.26 -8.28
C SER A 90 3.30 0.97 -8.34
N TYR A 91 4.47 0.86 -8.97
CA TYR A 91 5.41 1.96 -9.14
C TYR A 91 4.82 3.10 -9.99
N GLN A 92 4.23 2.77 -11.15
CA GLN A 92 3.63 3.74 -12.05
C GLN A 92 2.41 4.45 -11.41
N SER A 93 1.55 3.69 -10.73
CA SER A 93 0.39 4.24 -10.01
C SER A 93 0.83 5.18 -8.90
N LEU A 94 1.83 4.80 -8.10
CA LEU A 94 2.36 5.67 -7.04
C LEU A 94 2.95 6.97 -7.59
N GLN A 95 3.75 6.90 -8.66
CA GLN A 95 4.29 8.10 -9.30
C GLN A 95 3.19 9.05 -9.77
N LYS A 96 2.20 8.53 -10.49
CA LYS A 96 1.04 9.26 -10.98
C LYS A 96 0.25 9.91 -9.84
N ILE A 97 -0.08 9.13 -8.80
CA ILE A 97 -0.87 9.58 -7.66
C ILE A 97 -0.14 10.66 -6.87
N ILE A 98 1.14 10.49 -6.58
CA ILE A 98 1.96 11.49 -5.89
C ILE A 98 2.03 12.79 -6.69
N HIS A 99 2.14 12.70 -8.02
CA HIS A 99 2.09 13.88 -8.88
C HIS A 99 0.74 14.60 -8.77
N ILE A 100 -0.38 13.88 -8.84
CA ILE A 100 -1.74 14.44 -8.69
C ILE A 100 -1.89 15.12 -7.31
N ILE A 101 -1.49 14.45 -6.23
CA ILE A 101 -1.59 15.02 -4.88
C ILE A 101 -0.79 16.32 -4.76
N ARG A 102 0.39 16.38 -5.38
CA ARG A 102 1.23 17.59 -5.36
C ARG A 102 0.63 18.75 -6.14
N THR A 103 0.11 18.48 -7.33
CA THR A 103 -0.38 19.51 -8.26
C THR A 103 -1.80 19.95 -7.95
N GLU A 104 -2.68 19.01 -7.62
CA GLU A 104 -4.10 19.30 -7.37
C GLU A 104 -4.42 19.54 -5.88
N ARG A 105 -3.48 19.24 -4.99
CA ARG A 105 -3.63 19.41 -3.54
C ARG A 105 -4.87 18.70 -2.99
N ARG A 106 -5.17 17.52 -3.49
CA ARG A 106 -6.29 16.70 -3.00
C ARG A 106 -5.81 15.38 -2.40
N PRO A 107 -6.54 14.85 -1.38
CA PRO A 107 -6.22 13.55 -0.82
C PRO A 107 -6.54 12.42 -1.80
N PHE A 108 -5.85 11.30 -1.62
CA PHE A 108 -5.99 10.13 -2.48
C PHE A 108 -5.98 8.84 -1.66
N VAL A 109 -6.80 7.86 -2.06
CA VAL A 109 -6.76 6.49 -1.57
C VAL A 109 -6.20 5.60 -2.67
N LEU A 110 -5.08 4.94 -2.39
CA LEU A 110 -4.59 3.84 -3.20
C LEU A 110 -4.91 2.53 -2.48
N HIS A 111 -5.83 1.76 -3.05
CA HIS A 111 -6.20 0.43 -2.59
C HIS A 111 -5.38 -0.60 -3.36
N ALA A 112 -4.37 -1.18 -2.72
CA ALA A 112 -3.50 -2.20 -3.30
C ALA A 112 -3.89 -3.58 -2.76
N LYS A 113 -4.36 -4.47 -3.62
CA LYS A 113 -4.58 -5.88 -3.27
C LYS A 113 -3.24 -6.59 -3.24
N VAL A 114 -2.89 -7.15 -2.10
CA VAL A 114 -1.59 -7.79 -1.87
C VAL A 114 -1.75 -9.18 -1.25
N PRO A 115 -0.85 -10.14 -1.51
CA PRO A 115 -0.87 -11.41 -0.81
C PRO A 115 -0.34 -11.24 0.63
N LEU A 116 -0.94 -11.97 1.57
CA LEU A 116 -0.36 -12.15 2.90
C LEU A 116 0.55 -13.38 2.90
N LEU A 117 1.84 -13.18 2.65
CA LEU A 117 2.81 -14.28 2.49
C LEU A 117 3.22 -14.94 3.81
N ASN A 118 3.33 -14.13 4.87
CA ASN A 118 3.81 -14.58 6.17
C ASN A 118 2.69 -14.62 7.22
N HIS A 119 3.04 -14.86 8.48
CA HIS A 119 2.12 -14.71 9.59
C HIS A 119 1.73 -13.25 9.77
N HIS A 120 0.48 -13.00 10.11
CA HIS A 120 0.02 -11.64 10.41
C HIS A 120 0.67 -11.10 11.68
N THR A 121 0.82 -11.98 12.67
CA THR A 121 1.44 -11.67 13.97
C THR A 121 2.24 -12.86 14.47
N SER A 122 3.09 -12.64 15.47
CA SER A 122 3.89 -13.71 16.11
C SER A 122 3.06 -14.72 16.90
N GLY A 123 1.85 -14.34 17.33
CA GLY A 123 1.02 -15.15 18.22
C GLY A 123 0.04 -16.09 17.54
N VAL A 124 -0.28 -15.85 16.27
CA VAL A 124 -1.30 -16.61 15.54
C VAL A 124 -0.74 -17.13 14.23
N ARG A 125 -0.69 -18.43 14.10
CA ARG A 125 -0.11 -19.07 12.91
C ARG A 125 -1.14 -19.11 11.78
N LYS A 126 -0.73 -18.73 10.57
CA LYS A 126 -1.58 -18.67 9.36
C LYS A 126 -2.19 -20.03 9.02
N GLU A 127 -1.50 -21.13 9.29
CA GLU A 127 -1.96 -22.49 9.02
C GLU A 127 -3.16 -22.91 9.85
N TRP A 128 -3.51 -22.16 10.91
CA TRP A 128 -4.63 -22.49 11.78
C TRP A 128 -5.98 -21.98 11.27
N TYR A 129 -5.97 -20.96 10.40
CA TYR A 129 -7.21 -20.28 10.02
C TYR A 129 -7.31 -19.96 8.51
N ARG A 130 -6.21 -20.08 7.74
CA ARG A 130 -6.21 -19.75 6.32
C ARG A 130 -6.29 -21.00 5.45
N ASP A 131 -7.14 -20.95 4.43
CA ASP A 131 -7.33 -21.96 3.40
C ASP A 131 -6.76 -21.53 2.02
N ASP A 132 -6.18 -20.31 1.92
CA ASP A 132 -5.72 -19.68 0.70
C ASP A 132 -4.19 -19.62 0.57
N LEU A 133 -3.44 -20.39 1.37
CA LEU A 133 -1.97 -20.29 1.47
C LEU A 133 -1.27 -20.55 0.13
N ASP A 134 -1.71 -21.56 -0.62
CA ASP A 134 -1.12 -21.92 -1.91
C ASP A 134 -1.35 -20.80 -2.94
N LYS A 135 -2.55 -20.22 -2.95
CA LYS A 135 -2.89 -19.08 -3.80
C LYS A 135 -2.04 -17.85 -3.45
N ALA A 136 -1.92 -17.55 -2.16
CA ALA A 136 -1.11 -16.41 -1.71
C ALA A 136 0.36 -16.58 -2.11
N ALA A 137 0.91 -17.79 -2.05
CA ALA A 137 2.29 -18.08 -2.47
C ALA A 137 2.51 -17.86 -3.99
N LEU A 138 1.50 -18.15 -4.82
CA LEU A 138 1.55 -17.89 -6.27
C LEU A 138 1.50 -16.41 -6.60
N ASP A 139 0.94 -15.60 -5.70
CA ASP A 139 0.83 -14.14 -5.87
C ASP A 139 2.03 -13.38 -5.32
N ASP A 140 3.10 -14.06 -4.88
CA ASP A 140 4.35 -13.42 -4.44
C ASP A 140 4.88 -12.47 -5.53
N PRO A 141 5.05 -11.16 -5.22
CA PRO A 141 5.53 -10.19 -6.19
C PRO A 141 6.99 -10.38 -6.60
N PHE A 142 7.81 -11.02 -5.76
CA PHE A 142 9.25 -11.12 -6.02
C PHE A 142 9.60 -12.00 -7.22
N PRO A 143 9.10 -13.24 -7.36
CA PRO A 143 9.31 -14.04 -8.56
C PRO A 143 8.78 -13.37 -9.84
N LYS A 144 7.60 -12.72 -9.76
CA LYS A 144 6.99 -11.99 -10.87
C LYS A 144 7.89 -10.85 -11.35
N LEU A 145 8.45 -10.07 -10.42
CA LEU A 145 9.40 -9.00 -10.76
C LEU A 145 10.69 -9.55 -11.39
N LYS A 146 11.23 -10.63 -10.84
CA LYS A 146 12.44 -11.27 -11.39
C LYS A 146 12.23 -11.73 -12.83
N GLU A 147 11.09 -12.35 -13.12
CA GLU A 147 10.70 -12.73 -14.48
C GLU A 147 10.57 -11.52 -15.42
N ALA A 148 9.90 -10.47 -14.97
CA ALA A 148 9.78 -9.23 -15.76
C ALA A 148 11.14 -8.60 -16.07
N CYS A 149 12.09 -8.62 -15.15
CA CYS A 149 13.45 -8.15 -15.37
C CYS A 149 14.18 -8.99 -16.43
N ILE A 150 14.04 -10.32 -16.37
CA ILE A 150 14.63 -11.23 -17.37
C ILE A 150 14.04 -10.97 -18.76
N LEU A 151 12.73 -10.78 -18.86
CA LEU A 151 12.06 -10.44 -20.13
C LEU A 151 12.49 -9.05 -20.68
N ALA A 152 12.99 -8.18 -19.80
CA ALA A 152 13.59 -6.89 -20.16
C ALA A 152 15.12 -6.98 -20.40
N ASP A 153 15.65 -8.16 -20.72
CA ASP A 153 17.06 -8.43 -21.01
C ASP A 153 18.03 -8.13 -19.86
N ILE A 154 17.57 -8.13 -18.62
CA ILE A 154 18.46 -8.03 -17.44
C ILE A 154 18.98 -9.44 -17.12
N SER A 155 20.31 -9.60 -17.09
CA SER A 155 20.93 -10.91 -16.84
C SER A 155 20.69 -11.43 -15.42
N LEU A 156 20.61 -12.74 -15.27
CA LEU A 156 20.49 -13.39 -13.95
C LEU A 156 21.64 -13.01 -13.01
N ASP A 157 22.87 -12.95 -13.51
CA ASP A 157 24.04 -12.55 -12.72
C ASP A 157 23.89 -11.13 -12.16
N THR A 158 23.29 -10.22 -12.93
CA THR A 158 22.99 -8.85 -12.46
C THR A 158 21.96 -8.89 -11.35
N LEU A 159 20.88 -9.65 -11.50
CA LEU A 159 19.83 -9.77 -10.50
C LEU A 159 20.34 -10.40 -9.21
N GLU A 160 21.12 -11.46 -9.28
CA GLU A 160 21.74 -12.10 -8.12
C GLU A 160 22.70 -11.17 -7.38
N LYS A 161 23.46 -10.36 -8.13
CA LYS A 161 24.35 -9.35 -7.55
C LYS A 161 23.55 -8.30 -6.78
N VAL A 162 22.49 -7.74 -7.39
CA VAL A 162 21.64 -6.73 -6.75
C VAL A 162 20.94 -7.30 -5.52
N GLU A 163 20.44 -8.53 -5.59
CA GLU A 163 19.79 -9.20 -4.46
C GLU A 163 20.77 -9.37 -3.29
N LYS A 164 22.00 -9.80 -3.58
CA LYS A 164 23.04 -9.97 -2.57
C LYS A 164 23.44 -8.63 -1.92
N GLU A 165 23.72 -7.62 -2.74
CA GLU A 165 24.08 -6.28 -2.26
C GLU A 165 22.98 -5.66 -1.39
N SER A 166 21.73 -5.73 -1.84
CA SER A 166 20.57 -5.23 -1.09
C SER A 166 20.40 -5.94 0.26
N ARG A 167 20.66 -7.24 0.29
CA ARG A 167 20.60 -8.02 1.54
C ARG A 167 21.72 -7.65 2.50
N GLU A 168 22.94 -7.44 1.98
CA GLU A 168 24.10 -7.04 2.78
C GLU A 168 23.86 -5.64 3.38
N ASP A 169 23.37 -4.69 2.59
CA ASP A 169 23.02 -3.35 3.03
C ASP A 169 21.97 -3.37 4.14
N PHE A 170 20.91 -4.16 3.98
CA PHE A 170 19.87 -4.30 5.00
C PHE A 170 20.40 -4.87 6.31
N LEU A 171 21.29 -5.88 6.25
CA LEU A 171 21.85 -6.51 7.44
C LEU A 171 22.92 -5.65 8.15
N SER A 172 23.47 -4.64 7.46
CA SER A 172 24.49 -3.73 8.00
C SER A 172 23.91 -2.47 8.63
N ALA A 173 22.63 -2.17 8.40
CA ALA A 173 21.90 -1.00 8.90
C ALA A 173 21.34 -1.22 10.31
#